data_5ba005b512b799e88cfd1038f0c849ca
#
_entry.id   5ba005b512b799e88cfd1038f0c849ca
#
_cell.length_a   1.000
_cell.length_b   1.000
_cell.length_c   1.000
_cell.angle_alpha   90.00
_cell.angle_beta   90.00
_cell.angle_gamma   90.00
#
_symmetry.space_group_name_H-M   'P 1'
#
loop_
_entity.id
_entity.type
_entity.pdbx_description
1 polymer ?
#
loop_
_entity_poly.entity_id
_entity_poly.type
_entity_poly.pdbx_seq_one_letter_code
_entity_poly.pdbx_strand_id
1 'polypeptide(L)'
;MKKRIAALVTAGVLALSMLTGCGSKQESWKVTCPWAPSGVAAMVSQKAAAKSPDYSDNKITLVAEAVKGDAATVNTWVSSTKANDKELVFAGEGLFAITETLDPAKLQFSYDDFEFVENLYSSVFVLSADSSLNLKNLDDLEAYVKAGNPVSVAVNGATGSEAFLAAALFGSMGAGDQLKLTPYQSAAEAAQAVAKGETNFAVSHQSQILETYQQGGVDVVCAFDDKAIENGPFAGVEGVGSKGYPYFRNRCFVMARKGTDAAKVAELKELYDKILADDEMVEWLNDTMLLEVDTMTEDDVKAHIEN
;
A
#
# COMPACT_ATOMS: atom_id res chain seq x y z
N MET A 1 35.79 44.22 3.21
CA MET A 1 35.10 43.91 4.46
C MET A 1 34.12 42.79 4.17
N LYS A 2 34.48 41.53 4.55
CA LYS A 2 33.68 40.33 4.30
C LYS A 2 32.80 40.06 5.52
N LYS A 3 31.48 40.13 5.40
CA LYS A 3 30.55 39.67 6.44
C LYS A 3 30.14 38.23 6.14
N ARG A 4 30.56 37.30 7.00
CA ARG A 4 30.13 35.92 7.03
C ARG A 4 28.75 35.87 7.74
N ILE A 5 27.74 35.36 7.06
CA ILE A 5 26.46 35.04 7.67
C ILE A 5 26.56 33.58 8.12
N ALA A 6 26.53 33.36 9.42
CA ALA A 6 26.43 32.03 10.03
C ALA A 6 24.92 31.68 10.13
N ALA A 7 24.52 30.62 9.46
CA ALA A 7 23.19 30.05 9.63
C ALA A 7 23.19 29.20 10.92
N LEU A 8 22.41 29.65 11.91
CA LEU A 8 22.09 28.86 13.09
C LEU A 8 20.99 27.85 12.72
N VAL A 9 21.35 26.59 12.75
CA VAL A 9 20.38 25.48 12.76
C VAL A 9 19.93 25.34 14.21
N THR A 10 18.73 25.81 14.53
CA THR A 10 18.07 25.57 15.82
C THR A 10 17.41 24.21 15.78
N ALA A 11 18.07 23.21 16.37
CA ALA A 11 17.44 21.95 16.75
C ALA A 11 16.44 22.25 17.88
N GLY A 12 15.14 22.19 17.56
CA GLY A 12 14.07 22.29 18.54
C GLY A 12 13.99 21.03 19.38
N VAL A 13 14.60 21.06 20.55
CA VAL A 13 14.35 20.09 21.63
C VAL A 13 12.99 20.42 22.21
N LEU A 14 11.95 19.66 21.86
CA LEU A 14 10.66 19.67 22.56
C LEU A 14 10.87 19.13 23.97
N ALA A 15 10.93 20.05 24.94
CA ALA A 15 10.87 19.72 26.35
C ALA A 15 9.46 19.16 26.66
N LEU A 16 9.36 17.86 26.91
CA LEU A 16 8.17 17.26 27.51
C LEU A 16 8.00 17.83 28.93
N SER A 17 7.04 18.73 29.09
CA SER A 17 6.54 19.12 30.41
C SER A 17 5.79 17.92 31.03
N MET A 18 6.39 17.29 32.03
CA MET A 18 5.73 16.29 32.87
C MET A 18 4.65 16.99 33.71
N LEU A 19 3.41 16.89 33.25
CA LEU A 19 2.23 17.09 34.09
C LEU A 19 1.95 15.79 34.84
N THR A 20 2.32 15.72 36.11
CA THR A 20 1.91 14.66 37.03
C THR A 20 0.44 14.85 37.39
N GLY A 21 -0.44 14.36 36.53
CA GLY A 21 -1.84 14.11 36.86
C GLY A 21 -2.05 12.61 37.07
N CYS A 22 -2.86 12.19 38.02
CA CYS A 22 -3.35 10.82 38.18
C CYS A 22 -4.26 10.43 36.99
N GLY A 23 -3.68 10.22 35.83
CA GLY A 23 -4.28 9.63 34.65
C GLY A 23 -3.47 8.38 34.27
N SER A 24 -4.11 7.39 33.70
CA SER A 24 -3.44 6.23 33.10
C SER A 24 -2.23 6.70 32.28
N LYS A 25 -1.04 6.09 32.48
CA LYS A 25 0.16 6.47 31.71
C LYS A 25 -0.16 6.27 30.24
N GLN A 26 -0.06 7.36 29.46
CA GLN A 26 -0.15 7.30 28.01
C GLN A 26 0.92 6.32 27.48
N GLU A 27 0.48 5.39 26.65
CA GLU A 27 1.36 4.44 25.99
C GLU A 27 1.68 4.91 24.57
N SER A 28 2.95 4.84 24.19
CA SER A 28 3.38 5.09 22.81
C SER A 28 3.65 3.77 22.12
N TRP A 29 3.02 3.55 20.96
CA TRP A 29 3.22 2.39 20.12
C TRP A 29 3.82 2.82 18.81
N LYS A 30 4.97 2.28 18.45
CA LYS A 30 5.59 2.53 17.15
C LYS A 30 4.92 1.65 16.10
N VAL A 31 4.62 2.21 14.93
CA VAL A 31 4.05 1.50 13.78
C VAL A 31 5.04 1.60 12.62
N THR A 32 5.77 0.53 12.37
CA THR A 32 6.74 0.46 11.26
C THR A 32 6.00 0.14 9.96
N CYS A 33 6.10 1.03 8.97
CA CYS A 33 5.59 0.84 7.64
C CYS A 33 6.77 0.53 6.69
N PRO A 34 6.81 -0.64 6.02
CA PRO A 34 7.97 -1.07 5.26
C PRO A 34 8.11 -0.43 3.87
N TRP A 35 7.34 0.62 3.59
CA TRP A 35 7.35 1.31 2.30
C TRP A 35 7.78 2.77 2.41
N ALA A 36 7.98 3.41 1.26
CA ALA A 36 8.42 4.80 1.19
C ALA A 36 7.41 5.76 1.86
N PRO A 37 7.86 6.88 2.45
CA PRO A 37 6.97 7.85 3.11
C PRO A 37 5.87 8.43 2.22
N SER A 38 6.09 8.50 0.91
CA SER A 38 5.10 8.93 -0.09
C SER A 38 4.20 7.79 -0.60
N GLY A 39 4.40 6.57 -0.12
CA GLY A 39 3.57 5.42 -0.47
C GLY A 39 2.22 5.46 0.22
N VAL A 40 1.22 4.85 -0.41
CA VAL A 40 -0.18 4.79 0.08
C VAL A 40 -0.24 4.31 1.52
N ALA A 41 0.37 3.16 1.82
CA ALA A 41 0.34 2.57 3.16
C ALA A 41 0.98 3.47 4.24
N ALA A 42 2.08 4.17 3.90
CA ALA A 42 2.73 5.09 4.83
C ALA A 42 1.84 6.30 5.15
N MET A 43 1.14 6.84 4.14
CA MET A 43 0.20 7.95 4.35
C MET A 43 -1.00 7.52 5.20
N VAL A 44 -1.56 6.32 4.98
CA VAL A 44 -2.64 5.76 5.80
C VAL A 44 -2.17 5.55 7.24
N SER A 45 -1.00 4.96 7.44
CA SER A 45 -0.41 4.76 8.77
C SER A 45 -0.21 6.09 9.52
N GLN A 46 0.27 7.13 8.84
CA GLN A 46 0.47 8.47 9.42
C GLN A 46 -0.87 9.14 9.79
N LYS A 47 -1.88 9.04 8.93
CA LYS A 47 -3.23 9.60 9.20
C LYS A 47 -3.87 8.90 10.40
N ALA A 48 -3.80 7.56 10.46
CA ALA A 48 -4.30 6.79 11.59
C ALA A 48 -3.55 7.12 12.90
N ALA A 49 -2.22 7.24 12.82
CA ALA A 49 -1.41 7.63 13.98
C ALA A 49 -1.80 9.02 14.51
N ALA A 50 -2.03 9.98 13.64
CA ALA A 50 -2.45 11.33 14.03
C ALA A 50 -3.80 11.36 14.77
N LYS A 51 -4.72 10.45 14.43
CA LYS A 51 -6.04 10.33 15.08
C LYS A 51 -6.02 9.51 16.38
N SER A 52 -5.00 8.71 16.62
CA SER A 52 -4.97 7.74 17.72
C SER A 52 -5.16 8.32 19.12
N PRO A 53 -4.67 9.53 19.48
CA PRO A 53 -4.91 10.10 20.81
C PRO A 53 -6.40 10.36 21.07
N ASP A 54 -7.11 10.88 20.07
CA ASP A 54 -8.51 11.29 20.20
C ASP A 54 -9.42 10.08 20.42
N TYR A 55 -9.13 8.96 19.72
CA TYR A 55 -9.93 7.73 19.78
C TYR A 55 -9.54 6.77 20.91
N SER A 56 -8.45 7.05 21.64
CA SER A 56 -8.00 6.29 22.82
C SER A 56 -8.17 7.02 24.14
N ASP A 57 -8.89 8.13 24.20
CA ASP A 57 -8.94 9.02 25.38
C ASP A 57 -7.53 9.42 25.86
N ASN A 58 -6.60 9.67 24.94
CA ASN A 58 -5.18 9.93 25.19
C ASN A 58 -4.43 8.79 25.94
N LYS A 59 -4.93 7.56 25.89
CA LYS A 59 -4.25 6.41 26.51
C LYS A 59 -3.18 5.82 25.60
N ILE A 60 -3.43 5.80 24.29
CA ILE A 60 -2.53 5.28 23.28
C ILE A 60 -2.19 6.37 22.27
N THR A 61 -0.90 6.51 21.99
CA THR A 61 -0.40 7.31 20.86
C THR A 61 0.34 6.39 19.91
N LEU A 62 -0.14 6.29 18.68
CA LEU A 62 0.57 5.61 17.60
C LEU A 62 1.62 6.56 17.00
N VAL A 63 2.80 6.04 16.68
CA VAL A 63 3.89 6.77 16.04
C VAL A 63 4.27 6.04 14.76
N ALA A 64 3.82 6.55 13.62
CA ALA A 64 4.10 5.95 12.32
C ALA A 64 5.53 6.26 11.87
N GLU A 65 6.28 5.23 11.48
CA GLU A 65 7.62 5.33 10.92
C GLU A 65 7.68 4.60 9.57
N ALA A 66 7.94 5.34 8.50
CA ALA A 66 8.09 4.75 7.17
C ALA A 66 9.56 4.40 6.90
N VAL A 67 9.85 3.12 6.69
CA VAL A 67 11.20 2.58 6.46
C VAL A 67 11.19 1.77 5.16
N LYS A 68 11.65 2.37 4.08
CA LYS A 68 11.69 1.68 2.77
C LYS A 68 12.56 0.43 2.83
N GLY A 69 12.01 -0.72 2.44
CA GLY A 69 12.76 -1.98 2.40
C GLY A 69 11.88 -3.22 2.23
N ASP A 70 10.56 -3.05 2.11
CA ASP A 70 9.60 -4.16 1.90
C ASP A 70 9.88 -5.34 2.87
N ALA A 71 10.03 -6.56 2.33
CA ALA A 71 10.33 -7.77 3.11
C ALA A 71 11.56 -7.64 4.01
N ALA A 72 12.62 -6.92 3.59
CA ALA A 72 13.82 -6.75 4.41
C ALA A 72 13.55 -5.92 5.68
N THR A 73 12.66 -4.92 5.61
CA THR A 73 12.23 -4.15 6.79
C THR A 73 11.43 -5.02 7.73
N VAL A 74 10.51 -5.84 7.23
CA VAL A 74 9.72 -6.76 8.06
C VAL A 74 10.62 -7.83 8.68
N ASN A 75 11.57 -8.41 7.94
CA ASN A 75 12.58 -9.33 8.49
C ASN A 75 13.35 -8.71 9.67
N THR A 76 13.80 -7.47 9.50
CA THR A 76 14.51 -6.73 10.56
C THR A 76 13.60 -6.52 11.76
N TRP A 77 12.35 -6.11 11.53
CA TRP A 77 11.38 -5.88 12.59
C TRP A 77 11.09 -7.17 13.36
N VAL A 78 10.83 -8.29 12.67
CA VAL A 78 10.57 -9.60 13.30
C VAL A 78 11.76 -10.07 14.13
N SER A 79 12.99 -9.86 13.66
CA SER A 79 14.20 -10.31 14.36
C SER A 79 14.56 -9.45 15.59
N SER A 80 14.15 -8.17 15.61
CA SER A 80 14.49 -7.21 16.66
C SER A 80 13.36 -6.99 17.67
N THR A 81 12.10 -7.23 17.31
CA THR A 81 10.93 -6.94 18.13
C THR A 81 10.48 -8.17 18.89
N LYS A 82 10.20 -8.01 20.19
CA LYS A 82 9.63 -9.03 21.06
C LYS A 82 8.16 -8.77 21.33
N ALA A 83 7.45 -9.80 21.80
CA ALA A 83 6.09 -9.62 22.31
C ALA A 83 6.05 -8.52 23.38
N ASN A 84 5.04 -7.65 23.28
CA ASN A 84 4.80 -6.51 24.19
C ASN A 84 5.83 -5.36 24.15
N ASP A 85 6.72 -5.29 23.16
CA ASP A 85 7.66 -4.17 22.99
C ASP A 85 6.99 -2.85 22.58
N LYS A 86 5.65 -2.83 22.46
CA LYS A 86 4.85 -1.68 21.99
C LYS A 86 5.26 -1.25 20.58
N GLU A 87 5.48 -2.23 19.74
CA GLU A 87 5.77 -2.07 18.32
C GLU A 87 4.77 -2.85 17.49
N LEU A 88 4.30 -2.20 16.43
CA LEU A 88 3.47 -2.76 15.39
C LEU A 88 4.20 -2.68 14.06
N VAL A 89 3.83 -3.53 13.12
CA VAL A 89 4.29 -3.46 11.74
C VAL A 89 3.10 -3.41 10.80
N PHE A 90 3.21 -2.61 9.77
CA PHE A 90 2.31 -2.63 8.63
C PHE A 90 2.77 -3.73 7.68
N ALA A 91 1.87 -4.59 7.25
CA ALA A 91 2.16 -5.65 6.29
C ALA A 91 1.10 -5.68 5.19
N GLY A 92 1.52 -5.98 3.98
CA GLY A 92 0.60 -6.18 2.86
C GLY A 92 0.38 -7.66 2.61
N GLU A 93 -0.81 -8.01 2.16
CA GLU A 93 -1.18 -9.38 1.76
C GLU A 93 -0.18 -9.97 0.76
N GLY A 94 0.32 -9.13 -0.18
CA GLY A 94 1.31 -9.53 -1.17
C GLY A 94 2.65 -10.05 -0.59
N LEU A 95 3.01 -9.69 0.64
CA LEU A 95 4.19 -10.28 1.29
C LEU A 95 3.99 -11.77 1.58
N PHE A 96 2.82 -12.14 2.06
CA PHE A 96 2.50 -13.53 2.43
C PHE A 96 2.05 -14.37 1.24
N ALA A 97 1.27 -13.82 0.32
CA ALA A 97 0.77 -14.57 -0.84
C ALA A 97 1.77 -14.59 -2.01
N ILE A 98 2.25 -13.42 -2.43
CA ILE A 98 3.06 -13.29 -3.65
C ILE A 98 4.55 -13.55 -3.37
N THR A 99 5.12 -12.86 -2.37
CA THR A 99 6.57 -12.98 -2.10
C THR A 99 6.91 -14.36 -1.56
N GLU A 100 6.08 -14.93 -0.70
CA GLU A 100 6.28 -16.29 -0.18
C GLU A 100 6.24 -17.35 -1.29
N THR A 101 5.37 -17.16 -2.29
CA THR A 101 5.25 -18.09 -3.41
C THR A 101 6.41 -17.94 -4.43
N LEU A 102 6.76 -16.70 -4.79
CA LEU A 102 7.71 -16.43 -5.87
C LEU A 102 9.17 -16.41 -5.43
N ASP A 103 9.44 -15.96 -4.22
CA ASP A 103 10.80 -15.80 -3.69
C ASP A 103 10.82 -15.99 -2.17
N PRO A 104 10.50 -17.21 -1.67
CA PRO A 104 10.42 -17.50 -0.24
C PRO A 104 11.74 -17.22 0.49
N ALA A 105 12.88 -17.25 -0.21
CA ALA A 105 14.18 -16.96 0.39
C ALA A 105 14.31 -15.49 0.88
N LYS A 106 13.47 -14.60 0.42
CA LYS A 106 13.42 -13.22 0.92
C LYS A 106 12.74 -13.08 2.27
N LEU A 107 11.91 -14.04 2.68
CA LEU A 107 11.16 -13.99 3.91
C LEU A 107 11.88 -14.79 5.01
N GLN A 108 12.13 -14.13 6.15
CA GLN A 108 12.61 -14.76 7.38
C GLN A 108 11.49 -14.83 8.43
N PHE A 109 10.25 -14.79 7.97
CA PHE A 109 9.04 -14.85 8.79
C PHE A 109 7.93 -15.54 8.01
N SER A 110 6.92 -15.99 8.72
CA SER A 110 5.64 -16.44 8.20
C SER A 110 4.50 -15.66 8.84
N TYR A 111 3.26 -15.86 8.40
CA TYR A 111 2.09 -15.25 9.04
C TYR A 111 2.01 -15.58 10.54
N ASP A 112 2.43 -16.79 10.94
CA ASP A 112 2.39 -17.26 12.33
C ASP A 112 3.34 -16.52 13.29
N ASP A 113 4.22 -15.68 12.76
CA ASP A 113 5.10 -14.82 13.59
C ASP A 113 4.40 -13.58 14.13
N PHE A 114 3.13 -13.37 13.78
CA PHE A 114 2.38 -12.18 14.11
C PHE A 114 1.07 -12.49 14.86
N GLU A 115 0.56 -11.46 15.53
CA GLU A 115 -0.83 -11.34 15.98
C GLU A 115 -1.50 -10.29 15.09
N PHE A 116 -2.58 -10.65 14.44
CA PHE A 116 -3.35 -9.74 13.60
C PHE A 116 -4.04 -8.68 14.47
N VAL A 117 -3.96 -7.42 14.07
CA VAL A 117 -4.66 -6.32 14.74
C VAL A 117 -5.86 -5.89 13.90
N GLU A 118 -5.65 -5.35 12.69
CA GLU A 118 -6.73 -4.94 11.81
C GLU A 118 -6.26 -4.77 10.36
N ASN A 119 -7.15 -5.05 9.40
CA ASN A 119 -6.98 -4.61 8.02
C ASN A 119 -7.50 -3.17 7.87
N LEU A 120 -6.66 -2.27 7.38
CA LEU A 120 -7.01 -0.86 7.34
C LEU A 120 -7.73 -0.46 6.05
N TYR A 121 -7.40 -1.11 4.96
CA TYR A 121 -8.00 -0.82 3.66
C TYR A 121 -7.76 -1.96 2.67
N SER A 122 -8.58 -1.99 1.64
CA SER A 122 -8.27 -2.67 0.38
C SER A 122 -8.10 -1.65 -0.74
N SER A 123 -7.32 -2.02 -1.75
CA SER A 123 -7.13 -1.21 -2.94
C SER A 123 -7.14 -2.06 -4.19
N VAL A 124 -7.70 -1.47 -5.25
CA VAL A 124 -7.68 -2.02 -6.59
C VAL A 124 -6.55 -1.35 -7.37
N PHE A 125 -5.62 -2.14 -7.87
CA PHE A 125 -4.63 -1.67 -8.82
C PHE A 125 -5.28 -1.45 -10.18
N VAL A 126 -4.70 -0.56 -10.97
CA VAL A 126 -5.13 -0.31 -12.35
C VAL A 126 -3.95 -0.42 -13.30
N LEU A 127 -4.24 -0.82 -14.53
CA LEU A 127 -3.32 -0.72 -15.65
C LEU A 127 -3.58 0.61 -16.36
N SER A 128 -2.58 1.47 -16.39
CA SER A 128 -2.58 2.66 -17.24
C SER A 128 -1.72 2.46 -18.49
N ALA A 129 -2.08 3.12 -19.56
CA ALA A 129 -1.36 3.11 -20.82
C ALA A 129 -0.98 4.54 -21.23
N ASP A 130 0.09 4.68 -22.02
CA ASP A 130 0.42 5.92 -22.73
C ASP A 130 -0.80 6.35 -23.56
N SER A 131 -1.29 7.56 -23.34
CA SER A 131 -2.50 8.06 -24.01
C SER A 131 -2.38 8.10 -25.54
N SER A 132 -1.16 8.18 -26.08
CA SER A 132 -0.91 8.12 -27.53
C SER A 132 -1.24 6.77 -28.16
N LEU A 133 -1.30 5.69 -27.36
CA LEU A 133 -1.70 4.36 -27.81
C LEU A 133 -3.21 4.23 -28.01
N ASN A 134 -4.01 5.17 -27.46
CA ASN A 134 -5.46 5.22 -27.57
C ASN A 134 -6.16 3.89 -27.15
N LEU A 135 -5.69 3.27 -26.06
CA LEU A 135 -6.27 2.06 -25.50
C LEU A 135 -7.22 2.47 -24.36
N LYS A 136 -8.51 2.12 -24.49
CA LYS A 136 -9.56 2.60 -23.56
C LYS A 136 -10.18 1.50 -22.70
N ASN A 137 -9.96 0.24 -23.04
CA ASN A 137 -10.59 -0.90 -22.41
C ASN A 137 -9.80 -2.19 -22.67
N LEU A 138 -10.27 -3.31 -22.10
CA LEU A 138 -9.64 -4.62 -22.27
C LEU A 138 -9.66 -5.14 -23.72
N ASP A 139 -10.70 -4.83 -24.51
CA ASP A 139 -10.76 -5.25 -25.92
C ASP A 139 -9.63 -4.58 -26.73
N ASP A 140 -9.40 -3.29 -26.50
CA ASP A 140 -8.30 -2.56 -27.14
C ASP A 140 -6.94 -3.14 -26.73
N LEU A 141 -6.77 -3.46 -25.44
CA LEU A 141 -5.54 -4.07 -24.92
C LEU A 141 -5.29 -5.46 -25.55
N GLU A 142 -6.31 -6.30 -25.60
CA GLU A 142 -6.21 -7.62 -26.26
C GLU A 142 -5.82 -7.49 -27.73
N ALA A 143 -6.45 -6.55 -28.45
CA ALA A 143 -6.12 -6.29 -29.85
C ALA A 143 -4.68 -5.80 -30.02
N TYR A 144 -4.21 -4.92 -29.11
CA TYR A 144 -2.85 -4.41 -29.08
C TYR A 144 -1.82 -5.52 -28.90
N VAL A 145 -2.06 -6.39 -27.91
CA VAL A 145 -1.19 -7.55 -27.62
C VAL A 145 -1.19 -8.54 -28.78
N LYS A 146 -2.37 -8.87 -29.31
CA LYS A 146 -2.54 -9.82 -30.43
C LYS A 146 -1.84 -9.34 -31.72
N ALA A 147 -1.74 -8.02 -31.91
CA ALA A 147 -1.00 -7.44 -33.03
C ALA A 147 0.53 -7.57 -32.89
N GLY A 148 1.05 -8.09 -31.77
CA GLY A 148 2.48 -8.25 -31.51
C GLY A 148 3.19 -6.95 -31.14
N ASN A 149 2.46 -5.95 -30.67
CA ASN A 149 3.05 -4.68 -30.24
C ASN A 149 3.89 -4.85 -28.97
N PRO A 150 4.91 -4.00 -28.75
CA PRO A 150 5.77 -4.06 -27.57
C PRO A 150 4.98 -3.89 -26.27
N VAL A 151 5.32 -4.69 -25.24
CA VAL A 151 4.73 -4.61 -23.91
C VAL A 151 5.81 -4.25 -22.90
N SER A 152 5.98 -2.96 -22.63
CA SER A 152 6.85 -2.45 -21.56
C SER A 152 6.00 -1.88 -20.43
N VAL A 153 6.21 -2.36 -19.21
CA VAL A 153 5.38 -2.00 -18.04
C VAL A 153 6.27 -1.41 -16.94
N ALA A 154 5.97 -0.18 -16.55
CA ALA A 154 6.55 0.45 -15.38
C ALA A 154 5.89 -0.11 -14.11
N VAL A 155 6.69 -0.49 -13.12
CA VAL A 155 6.23 -1.07 -11.86
C VAL A 155 7.00 -0.47 -10.67
N ASN A 156 6.37 -0.45 -9.49
CA ASN A 156 7.04 -0.05 -8.26
C ASN A 156 7.82 -1.24 -7.69
N GLY A 157 9.10 -1.35 -8.10
CA GLY A 157 9.94 -2.49 -7.74
C GLY A 157 9.78 -3.70 -8.69
N ALA A 158 10.77 -4.58 -8.67
CA ALA A 158 10.85 -5.69 -9.63
C ALA A 158 10.05 -6.95 -9.21
N THR A 159 9.64 -7.05 -7.95
CA THR A 159 9.06 -8.28 -7.36
C THR A 159 7.84 -8.01 -6.48
N GLY A 160 7.24 -6.82 -6.58
CA GLY A 160 6.04 -6.45 -5.84
C GLY A 160 4.74 -6.87 -6.53
N SER A 161 3.61 -6.53 -5.92
CA SER A 161 2.27 -6.83 -6.45
C SER A 161 2.06 -6.29 -7.85
N GLU A 162 2.58 -5.10 -8.18
CA GLU A 162 2.46 -4.49 -9.50
C GLU A 162 3.17 -5.32 -10.58
N ALA A 163 4.38 -5.81 -10.28
CA ALA A 163 5.13 -6.67 -11.20
C ALA A 163 4.44 -8.02 -11.42
N PHE A 164 3.91 -8.60 -10.34
CA PHE A 164 3.13 -9.83 -10.40
C PHE A 164 1.87 -9.68 -11.26
N LEU A 165 1.08 -8.64 -11.02
CA LEU A 165 -0.16 -8.36 -11.76
C LEU A 165 0.11 -8.13 -13.25
N ALA A 166 1.16 -7.38 -13.59
CA ALA A 166 1.58 -7.20 -14.97
C ALA A 166 1.96 -8.54 -15.62
N ALA A 167 2.77 -9.34 -14.94
CA ALA A 167 3.20 -10.63 -15.46
C ALA A 167 2.03 -11.61 -15.63
N ALA A 168 1.11 -11.64 -14.66
CA ALA A 168 -0.06 -12.49 -14.71
C ALA A 168 -1.02 -12.10 -15.85
N LEU A 169 -1.32 -10.82 -16.02
CA LEU A 169 -2.20 -10.32 -17.08
C LEU A 169 -1.62 -10.57 -18.47
N PHE A 170 -0.42 -10.04 -18.74
CA PHE A 170 0.19 -10.16 -20.06
C PHE A 170 0.62 -11.59 -20.39
N GLY A 171 1.00 -12.39 -19.39
CA GLY A 171 1.24 -13.82 -19.54
C GLY A 171 -0.03 -14.56 -19.96
N SER A 172 -1.17 -14.29 -19.33
CA SER A 172 -2.47 -14.87 -19.70
C SER A 172 -2.96 -14.43 -21.09
N MET A 173 -2.54 -13.25 -21.55
CA MET A 173 -2.79 -12.78 -22.94
C MET A 173 -1.82 -13.38 -23.97
N GLY A 174 -0.86 -14.22 -23.54
CA GLY A 174 0.15 -14.81 -24.43
C GLY A 174 1.31 -13.88 -24.78
N ALA A 175 1.49 -12.78 -24.06
CA ALA A 175 2.57 -11.80 -24.29
C ALA A 175 3.73 -11.92 -23.31
N GLY A 176 3.84 -13.03 -22.57
CA GLY A 176 4.89 -13.22 -21.56
C GLY A 176 6.31 -13.01 -22.09
N ASP A 177 6.62 -13.51 -23.29
CA ASP A 177 7.93 -13.34 -23.94
C ASP A 177 8.19 -11.91 -24.44
N GLN A 178 7.14 -11.09 -24.59
CA GLN A 178 7.23 -9.69 -25.04
C GLN A 178 7.27 -8.73 -23.86
N LEU A 179 6.92 -9.21 -22.65
CA LEU A 179 6.81 -8.39 -21.47
C LEU A 179 8.18 -7.94 -20.98
N LYS A 180 8.35 -6.63 -20.87
CA LYS A 180 9.50 -6.02 -20.25
C LYS A 180 9.06 -5.21 -19.02
N LEU A 181 9.38 -5.68 -17.83
CA LEU A 181 9.16 -4.93 -16.60
C LEU A 181 10.30 -3.92 -16.38
N THR A 182 9.95 -2.69 -16.08
CA THR A 182 10.90 -1.62 -15.75
C THR A 182 10.59 -1.10 -14.35
N PRO A 183 11.44 -1.41 -13.34
CA PRO A 183 11.20 -1.00 -11.98
C PRO A 183 11.57 0.48 -11.76
N TYR A 184 10.69 1.21 -11.07
CA TYR A 184 10.87 2.58 -10.61
C TYR A 184 10.88 2.64 -9.08
N GLN A 185 11.23 3.78 -8.51
CA GLN A 185 11.33 3.96 -7.06
C GLN A 185 9.96 4.16 -6.39
N SER A 186 8.95 4.54 -7.17
CA SER A 186 7.57 4.73 -6.72
C SER A 186 6.59 4.53 -7.88
N ALA A 187 5.32 4.25 -7.54
CA ALA A 187 4.27 4.14 -8.56
C ALA A 187 3.97 5.49 -9.24
N ALA A 188 4.18 6.62 -8.56
CA ALA A 188 4.06 7.94 -9.18
C ALA A 188 5.14 8.16 -10.25
N GLU A 189 6.39 7.74 -10.01
CA GLU A 189 7.45 7.77 -11.04
C GLU A 189 7.11 6.83 -12.21
N ALA A 190 6.57 5.64 -11.92
CA ALA A 190 6.11 4.70 -12.94
C ALA A 190 5.03 5.33 -13.85
N ALA A 191 4.02 5.99 -13.27
CA ALA A 191 2.99 6.70 -14.03
C ALA A 191 3.57 7.83 -14.90
N GLN A 192 4.53 8.59 -14.37
CA GLN A 192 5.20 9.64 -15.15
C GLN A 192 6.05 9.09 -16.30
N ALA A 193 6.67 7.92 -16.12
CA ALA A 193 7.44 7.26 -17.18
C ALA A 193 6.54 6.89 -18.37
N VAL A 194 5.32 6.41 -18.10
CA VAL A 194 4.32 6.15 -19.14
C VAL A 194 3.93 7.45 -19.84
N ALA A 195 3.59 8.50 -19.11
CA ALA A 195 3.22 9.79 -19.71
C ALA A 195 4.32 10.43 -20.56
N LYS A 196 5.58 10.05 -20.34
CA LYS A 196 6.74 10.48 -21.15
C LYS A 196 7.04 9.53 -22.32
N GLY A 197 6.31 8.43 -22.47
CA GLY A 197 6.57 7.41 -23.48
C GLY A 197 7.82 6.54 -23.21
N GLU A 198 8.35 6.52 -21.98
CA GLU A 198 9.48 5.66 -21.62
C GLU A 198 9.06 4.19 -21.53
N THR A 199 7.80 3.94 -21.14
CA THR A 199 7.14 2.63 -21.14
C THR A 199 5.73 2.76 -21.71
N ASN A 200 5.16 1.64 -22.21
CA ASN A 200 3.81 1.64 -22.77
C ASN A 200 2.73 1.66 -21.68
N PHE A 201 3.01 1.01 -20.54
CA PHE A 201 2.05 0.77 -19.48
C PHE A 201 2.65 1.01 -18.11
N ALA A 202 1.79 1.21 -17.11
CA ALA A 202 2.14 1.10 -15.69
C ALA A 202 1.04 0.38 -14.92
N VAL A 203 1.43 -0.39 -13.90
CA VAL A 203 0.52 -0.89 -12.87
C VAL A 203 0.74 -0.06 -11.60
N SER A 204 -0.32 0.48 -11.03
CA SER A 204 -0.24 1.35 -9.86
C SER A 204 -1.57 1.45 -9.10
N HIS A 205 -1.52 1.98 -7.88
CA HIS A 205 -2.73 2.40 -7.17
C HIS A 205 -3.41 3.57 -7.88
N GLN A 206 -4.72 3.64 -7.81
CA GLN A 206 -5.55 4.65 -8.46
C GLN A 206 -5.13 6.08 -8.10
N SER A 207 -4.91 6.37 -6.82
CA SER A 207 -4.52 7.71 -6.35
C SER A 207 -3.18 8.19 -6.92
N GLN A 208 -2.28 7.27 -7.24
CA GLN A 208 -0.93 7.61 -7.71
C GLN A 208 -0.86 7.95 -9.20
N ILE A 209 -1.87 7.56 -9.96
CA ILE A 209 -1.97 7.93 -11.39
C ILE A 209 -2.95 9.07 -11.65
N LEU A 210 -3.75 9.46 -10.66
CA LEU A 210 -4.86 10.40 -10.84
C LEU A 210 -4.42 11.71 -11.46
N GLU A 211 -3.35 12.32 -10.96
CA GLU A 211 -2.84 13.58 -11.50
C GLU A 211 -2.40 13.44 -12.96
N THR A 212 -1.64 12.40 -13.29
CA THR A 212 -1.15 12.13 -14.65
C THR A 212 -2.30 11.85 -15.62
N TYR A 213 -3.33 11.14 -15.16
CA TYR A 213 -4.56 10.89 -15.90
C TYR A 213 -5.33 12.19 -16.16
N GLN A 214 -5.52 13.04 -15.15
CA GLN A 214 -6.21 14.33 -15.29
C GLN A 214 -5.49 15.29 -16.24
N GLN A 215 -4.16 15.16 -16.33
CA GLN A 215 -3.34 15.93 -17.28
C GLN A 215 -3.37 15.33 -18.70
N GLY A 216 -4.05 14.19 -18.91
CA GLY A 216 -4.15 13.52 -20.20
C GLY A 216 -2.88 12.77 -20.65
N GLY A 217 -1.95 12.53 -19.73
CA GLY A 217 -0.70 11.81 -20.02
C GLY A 217 -0.87 10.30 -20.10
N VAL A 218 -1.89 9.75 -19.45
CA VAL A 218 -2.22 8.33 -19.48
C VAL A 218 -3.72 8.09 -19.62
N ASP A 219 -4.09 6.95 -20.18
CA ASP A 219 -5.43 6.37 -20.11
C ASP A 219 -5.46 5.22 -19.11
N VAL A 220 -6.56 5.02 -18.38
CA VAL A 220 -6.77 3.85 -17.53
C VAL A 220 -7.51 2.79 -18.34
N VAL A 221 -6.89 1.65 -18.55
CA VAL A 221 -7.36 0.60 -19.47
C VAL A 221 -8.22 -0.44 -18.77
N CYS A 222 -7.78 -0.88 -17.58
CA CYS A 222 -8.49 -1.89 -16.78
C CYS A 222 -8.12 -1.81 -15.31
N ALA A 223 -8.95 -2.43 -14.49
CA ALA A 223 -8.75 -2.61 -13.05
C ALA A 223 -8.40 -4.08 -12.76
N PHE A 224 -7.50 -4.31 -11.82
CA PHE A 224 -7.20 -5.66 -11.33
C PHE A 224 -8.20 -6.06 -10.25
N ASP A 225 -9.43 -6.31 -10.68
CA ASP A 225 -10.57 -6.73 -9.87
C ASP A 225 -11.46 -7.68 -10.68
N ASP A 226 -12.43 -8.33 -10.03
CA ASP A 226 -13.45 -9.16 -10.70
C ASP A 226 -14.55 -8.32 -11.38
N LYS A 227 -14.75 -7.09 -10.92
CA LYS A 227 -15.79 -6.16 -11.39
C LYS A 227 -15.21 -4.80 -11.79
N ALA A 228 -16.03 -4.01 -12.45
CA ALA A 228 -15.68 -2.63 -12.78
C ALA A 228 -15.60 -1.78 -11.49
N ILE A 229 -14.74 -0.74 -11.54
CA ILE A 229 -14.68 0.26 -10.48
C ILE A 229 -16.04 0.97 -10.39
N GLU A 230 -16.63 0.99 -9.21
CA GLU A 230 -17.99 1.50 -9.00
C GLU A 230 -18.02 3.02 -8.82
N ASN A 231 -17.01 3.59 -8.16
CA ASN A 231 -17.02 4.98 -7.72
C ASN A 231 -15.73 5.72 -8.07
N GLY A 232 -15.77 7.03 -7.94
CA GLY A 232 -14.59 7.90 -8.08
C GLY A 232 -14.22 8.21 -9.53
N PRO A 233 -13.01 8.74 -9.74
CA PRO A 233 -12.56 9.23 -11.06
C PRO A 233 -12.45 8.16 -12.14
N PHE A 234 -12.35 6.89 -11.74
CA PHE A 234 -12.20 5.74 -12.64
C PHE A 234 -13.45 4.87 -12.69
N ALA A 235 -14.61 5.38 -12.24
CA ALA A 235 -15.88 4.66 -12.30
C ALA A 235 -16.18 4.16 -13.73
N GLY A 236 -16.54 2.89 -13.84
CA GLY A 236 -16.81 2.23 -15.12
C GLY A 236 -15.59 1.58 -15.78
N VAL A 237 -14.37 1.76 -15.25
CA VAL A 237 -13.20 1.02 -15.73
C VAL A 237 -13.39 -0.46 -15.45
N GLU A 238 -13.32 -1.29 -16.48
CA GLU A 238 -13.62 -2.72 -16.44
C GLU A 238 -12.59 -3.50 -15.62
N GLY A 239 -13.07 -4.44 -14.78
CA GLY A 239 -12.21 -5.38 -14.07
C GLY A 239 -11.73 -6.52 -14.97
N VAL A 240 -10.46 -6.88 -14.86
CA VAL A 240 -9.85 -7.96 -15.68
C VAL A 240 -10.52 -9.32 -15.43
N GLY A 241 -11.06 -9.55 -14.23
CA GLY A 241 -11.76 -10.77 -13.87
C GLY A 241 -13.04 -10.99 -14.67
N SER A 242 -13.69 -9.94 -15.22
CA SER A 242 -14.84 -10.03 -16.11
C SER A 242 -14.56 -10.89 -17.36
N LYS A 243 -13.30 -10.96 -17.79
CA LYS A 243 -12.81 -11.78 -18.91
C LYS A 243 -12.01 -13.02 -18.45
N GLY A 244 -12.00 -13.30 -17.15
CA GLY A 244 -11.31 -14.47 -16.60
C GLY A 244 -9.80 -14.30 -16.45
N TYR A 245 -9.28 -13.08 -16.53
CA TYR A 245 -7.88 -12.80 -16.23
C TYR A 245 -7.63 -12.76 -14.72
N PRO A 246 -6.42 -13.10 -14.27
CA PRO A 246 -6.07 -13.07 -12.86
C PRO A 246 -6.06 -11.65 -12.31
N TYR A 247 -6.52 -11.50 -11.09
CA TYR A 247 -6.54 -10.25 -10.36
C TYR A 247 -6.17 -10.48 -8.89
N PHE A 248 -5.85 -9.38 -8.21
CA PHE A 248 -5.49 -9.40 -6.81
C PHE A 248 -5.88 -8.03 -6.19
N ARG A 249 -6.73 -8.07 -5.16
CA ARG A 249 -7.00 -6.91 -4.31
C ARG A 249 -5.91 -6.79 -3.28
N ASN A 250 -5.25 -5.65 -3.22
CA ASN A 250 -4.20 -5.44 -2.23
C ASN A 250 -4.83 -4.99 -0.89
N ARG A 251 -4.57 -5.76 0.14
CA ARG A 251 -4.94 -5.45 1.53
C ARG A 251 -3.71 -5.14 2.34
N CYS A 252 -3.88 -4.21 3.28
CA CYS A 252 -2.79 -3.81 4.17
C CYS A 252 -3.27 -3.81 5.61
N PHE A 253 -2.61 -4.60 6.43
CA PHE A 253 -2.95 -4.82 7.82
C PHE A 253 -1.87 -4.35 8.78
N VAL A 254 -2.30 -4.05 9.99
CA VAL A 254 -1.43 -3.82 11.13
C VAL A 254 -1.33 -5.10 11.95
N MET A 255 -0.12 -5.45 12.35
CA MET A 255 0.18 -6.67 13.08
C MET A 255 1.09 -6.36 14.26
N ALA A 256 0.91 -7.09 15.34
CA ALA A 256 1.80 -7.11 16.49
C ALA A 256 2.72 -8.35 16.45
N ARG A 257 3.79 -8.39 17.26
CA ARG A 257 4.65 -9.57 17.36
C ARG A 257 3.91 -10.73 18.04
N LYS A 258 4.09 -11.93 17.55
CA LYS A 258 3.51 -13.16 18.12
C LYS A 258 3.78 -13.25 19.63
N GLY A 259 2.74 -13.57 20.40
CA GLY A 259 2.78 -13.62 21.87
C GLY A 259 2.54 -12.28 22.56
N THR A 260 2.19 -11.21 21.82
CA THR A 260 1.66 -9.98 22.43
C THR A 260 0.38 -10.29 23.19
N ASP A 261 0.20 -9.66 24.36
CA ASP A 261 -0.97 -9.84 25.20
C ASP A 261 -2.27 -9.66 24.42
N ALA A 262 -3.13 -10.67 24.44
CA ALA A 262 -4.37 -10.68 23.67
C ALA A 262 -5.32 -9.52 24.06
N ALA A 263 -5.32 -9.09 25.34
CA ALA A 263 -6.11 -7.94 25.76
C ALA A 263 -5.56 -6.64 25.13
N LYS A 264 -4.25 -6.56 24.93
CA LYS A 264 -3.61 -5.41 24.28
C LYS A 264 -3.86 -5.41 22.77
N VAL A 265 -3.81 -6.57 22.13
CA VAL A 265 -4.18 -6.72 20.70
C VAL A 265 -5.63 -6.29 20.50
N ALA A 266 -6.55 -6.72 21.38
CA ALA A 266 -7.96 -6.32 21.31
C ALA A 266 -8.16 -4.81 21.53
N GLU A 267 -7.42 -4.19 22.46
CA GLU A 267 -7.45 -2.73 22.68
C GLU A 267 -6.96 -1.95 21.44
N LEU A 268 -5.90 -2.43 20.80
CA LEU A 268 -5.39 -1.84 19.57
C LEU A 268 -6.37 -2.01 18.41
N LYS A 269 -6.98 -3.19 18.27
CA LYS A 269 -8.01 -3.42 17.28
C LYS A 269 -9.18 -2.45 17.46
N GLU A 270 -9.71 -2.32 18.68
CA GLU A 270 -10.80 -1.38 18.99
C GLU A 270 -10.42 0.07 18.64
N LEU A 271 -9.15 0.45 18.87
CA LEU A 271 -8.65 1.77 18.48
C LEU A 271 -8.68 1.97 16.96
N TYR A 272 -8.18 1.00 16.19
CA TYR A 272 -8.21 1.08 14.73
C TYR A 272 -9.64 1.04 14.19
N ASP A 273 -10.53 0.21 14.74
CA ASP A 273 -11.94 0.17 14.36
C ASP A 273 -12.61 1.56 14.51
N LYS A 274 -12.33 2.26 15.61
CA LYS A 274 -12.86 3.62 15.84
C LYS A 274 -12.26 4.64 14.88
N ILE A 275 -10.97 4.54 14.57
CA ILE A 275 -10.31 5.44 13.61
C ILE A 275 -10.87 5.22 12.20
N LEU A 276 -11.11 3.96 11.81
CA LEU A 276 -11.64 3.60 10.50
C LEU A 276 -13.14 3.90 10.36
N ALA A 277 -13.86 4.05 11.46
CA ALA A 277 -15.26 4.50 11.48
C ALA A 277 -15.41 6.02 11.54
N ASP A 278 -14.33 6.79 11.64
CA ASP A 278 -14.34 8.25 11.61
C ASP A 278 -14.69 8.78 10.22
N ASP A 279 -15.70 9.64 10.13
CA ASP A 279 -16.21 10.15 8.86
C ASP A 279 -15.11 10.83 8.02
N GLU A 280 -14.23 11.63 8.64
CA GLU A 280 -13.11 12.28 7.95
C GLU A 280 -12.08 11.26 7.43
N MET A 281 -11.85 10.19 8.19
CA MET A 281 -10.94 9.11 7.76
C MET A 281 -11.53 8.35 6.57
N VAL A 282 -12.81 8.00 6.63
CA VAL A 282 -13.54 7.31 5.56
C VAL A 282 -13.57 8.18 4.29
N GLU A 283 -13.97 9.45 4.39
CA GLU A 283 -13.97 10.37 3.26
C GLU A 283 -12.57 10.52 2.64
N TRP A 284 -11.55 10.67 3.47
CA TRP A 284 -10.17 10.79 2.99
C TRP A 284 -9.68 9.52 2.31
N LEU A 285 -9.98 8.34 2.86
CA LEU A 285 -9.64 7.06 2.22
C LEU A 285 -10.33 6.91 0.86
N ASN A 286 -11.65 7.15 0.81
CA ASN A 286 -12.44 6.96 -0.40
C ASN A 286 -12.13 8.01 -1.48
N ASP A 287 -12.11 9.29 -1.13
CA ASP A 287 -12.12 10.39 -2.11
C ASP A 287 -10.71 10.88 -2.46
N THR A 288 -9.77 10.82 -1.50
CA THR A 288 -8.39 11.28 -1.72
C THR A 288 -7.45 10.12 -2.06
N MET A 289 -7.55 9.02 -1.30
CA MET A 289 -6.65 7.90 -1.48
C MET A 289 -7.18 6.87 -2.47
N LEU A 290 -8.47 6.94 -2.83
CA LEU A 290 -9.18 5.99 -3.70
C LEU A 290 -8.99 4.55 -3.19
N LEU A 291 -9.20 4.39 -1.88
CA LEU A 291 -9.12 3.14 -1.14
C LEU A 291 -10.47 2.83 -0.52
N GLU A 292 -10.75 1.57 -0.31
CA GLU A 292 -11.96 1.13 0.41
C GLU A 292 -11.58 0.76 1.85
N VAL A 293 -12.37 1.23 2.82
CA VAL A 293 -12.30 0.69 4.19
C VAL A 293 -12.78 -0.76 4.12
N ASP A 294 -11.94 -1.67 4.56
CA ASP A 294 -12.17 -3.11 4.42
C ASP A 294 -11.73 -3.82 5.71
N THR A 295 -12.55 -3.66 6.77
CA THR A 295 -12.28 -4.35 8.04
C THR A 295 -12.56 -5.85 7.88
N MET A 296 -11.62 -6.67 8.32
CA MET A 296 -11.67 -8.11 8.15
C MET A 296 -11.41 -8.83 9.46
N THR A 297 -11.91 -10.05 9.57
CA THR A 297 -11.46 -10.96 10.62
C THR A 297 -10.11 -11.58 10.24
N GLU A 298 -9.38 -12.05 11.23
CA GLU A 298 -8.11 -12.78 10.98
C GLU A 298 -8.32 -14.01 10.10
N ASP A 299 -9.43 -14.72 10.26
CA ASP A 299 -9.77 -15.90 9.45
C ASP A 299 -10.01 -15.53 7.98
N ASP A 300 -10.67 -14.39 7.73
CA ASP A 300 -10.85 -13.89 6.36
C ASP A 300 -9.52 -13.55 5.71
N VAL A 301 -8.61 -12.88 6.43
CA VAL A 301 -7.25 -12.56 5.93
C VAL A 301 -6.48 -13.82 5.60
N LYS A 302 -6.48 -14.83 6.49
CA LYS A 302 -5.83 -16.12 6.24
C LYS A 302 -6.38 -16.82 5.01
N ALA A 303 -7.70 -16.88 4.88
CA ALA A 303 -8.36 -17.48 3.72
C ALA A 303 -7.98 -16.80 2.40
N HIS A 304 -7.76 -15.47 2.42
CA HIS A 304 -7.28 -14.73 1.24
C HIS A 304 -5.82 -15.00 0.90
N ILE A 305 -4.95 -15.16 1.90
CA ILE A 305 -3.53 -15.45 1.69
C ILE A 305 -3.34 -16.87 1.11
N GLU A 306 -4.17 -17.82 1.52
CA GLU A 306 -4.08 -19.23 1.11
C GLU A 306 -4.69 -19.53 -0.29
N ASN A 307 -5.54 -18.65 -0.82
CA ASN A 307 -6.22 -18.82 -2.11
C ASN A 307 -5.53 -18.05 -3.25
#